data_cdbbb647914d1a9a168213ee898308f5
#
_entry.id   cdbbb647914d1a9a168213ee898308f5
#
_cell.length_a   1.000
_cell.length_b   1.000
_cell.length_c   1.000
_cell.angle_alpha   90.00
_cell.angle_beta   90.00
_cell.angle_gamma   90.00
#
_symmetry.space_group_name_H-M   'P 1'
#
loop_
_entity.id
_entity.type
_entity.pdbx_description
1 polymer ?
#
loop_
_entity_poly.entity_id
_entity_poly.type
_entity_poly.pdbx_seq_one_letter_code
_entity_poly.pdbx_strand_id
1 'polypeptide(L)'
;MSEELEYVRTRMLTSNKLWFGIVLVSMCAFMLAGTASAALEITDFYSDYTSSEVTIKASQDHQGKAVFQLLDGTMVVESQEVPFKASAGEEVSKVILWQNKPQNDYYTAKVSIYNDTRLHGNKTYQVSYGTVAMPSFHVVDFSPSNKGVQLLLQPFNPSAVDIKIELLEGNDIVYTKTQEDVSLTSNTELKIDWPFLLNNNEKYTVRAKILTHRLYAEPLINTYIASFNAGEDVEILPDDVEVDEYGASVTLRGNSQVPFDGFIDVLATNRATNEKKTYRQQVEEILVSGKEDTAGVVWKELGSGTYDVKIQAVNKENIALDKYETVLRIPEDIAVSETPAANNTPTLTGYTGFTAIAIVIVVIVLIRKKRGV
;
A
#
# COMPACT_ATOMS: atom_id res chain seq x y z
N MET A 1 -69.92 50.78 -39.51
CA MET A 1 -68.85 50.15 -40.33
C MET A 1 -67.43 50.36 -39.77
N SER A 2 -67.20 51.31 -38.87
CA SER A 2 -65.86 51.54 -38.24
C SER A 2 -65.65 50.67 -37.00
N GLU A 3 -66.65 50.40 -36.19
CA GLU A 3 -66.54 49.65 -34.94
C GLU A 3 -66.30 48.13 -35.12
N GLU A 4 -66.85 47.53 -36.15
CA GLU A 4 -66.65 46.09 -36.44
C GLU A 4 -65.21 45.77 -36.90
N LEU A 5 -64.56 46.72 -37.60
CA LEU A 5 -63.19 46.55 -38.07
C LEU A 5 -62.15 46.64 -36.92
N GLU A 6 -62.46 47.43 -35.93
CA GLU A 6 -61.61 47.59 -34.76
C GLU A 6 -61.68 46.36 -33.81
N TYR A 7 -62.85 45.74 -33.68
CA TYR A 7 -63.11 44.52 -32.92
C TYR A 7 -62.37 43.30 -33.55
N VAL A 8 -62.43 43.15 -34.86
CA VAL A 8 -61.73 42.09 -35.58
C VAL A 8 -60.20 42.24 -35.50
N ARG A 9 -59.69 43.48 -35.59
CA ARG A 9 -58.29 43.79 -35.49
C ARG A 9 -57.73 43.50 -34.09
N THR A 10 -58.46 43.78 -33.02
CA THR A 10 -58.07 43.53 -31.63
C THR A 10 -58.09 42.02 -31.36
N ARG A 11 -59.01 41.28 -31.88
CA ARG A 11 -59.11 39.82 -31.71
C ARG A 11 -58.02 39.06 -32.46
N MET A 12 -57.58 39.52 -33.64
CA MET A 12 -56.44 38.95 -34.36
C MET A 12 -55.10 39.23 -33.64
N LEU A 13 -54.91 40.42 -33.04
CA LEU A 13 -53.71 40.77 -32.32
C LEU A 13 -53.54 40.00 -30.98
N THR A 14 -54.67 39.69 -30.31
CA THR A 14 -54.62 38.88 -29.08
C THR A 14 -54.40 37.39 -29.38
N SER A 15 -54.97 36.87 -30.46
CA SER A 15 -54.74 35.48 -30.89
C SER A 15 -53.29 35.22 -31.28
N ASN A 16 -52.66 36.14 -32.04
CA ASN A 16 -51.28 36.03 -32.44
C ASN A 16 -50.31 36.11 -31.26
N LYS A 17 -50.59 36.92 -30.22
CA LYS A 17 -49.78 36.99 -29.01
C LYS A 17 -49.87 35.71 -28.19
N LEU A 18 -51.04 35.06 -28.14
CA LEU A 18 -51.24 33.80 -27.44
C LEU A 18 -50.48 32.64 -28.15
N TRP A 19 -50.51 32.59 -29.46
CA TRP A 19 -49.80 31.62 -30.27
C TRP A 19 -48.27 31.80 -30.16
N PHE A 20 -47.79 33.04 -30.18
CA PHE A 20 -46.34 33.34 -29.97
C PHE A 20 -45.86 32.95 -28.59
N GLY A 21 -46.71 33.12 -27.57
CA GLY A 21 -46.41 32.72 -26.17
C GLY A 21 -46.29 31.17 -26.07
N ILE A 22 -47.20 30.43 -26.71
CA ILE A 22 -47.20 28.96 -26.69
C ILE A 22 -45.97 28.36 -27.46
N VAL A 23 -45.63 28.95 -28.60
CA VAL A 23 -44.45 28.56 -29.37
C VAL A 23 -43.15 28.85 -28.62
N LEU A 24 -43.06 30.00 -27.93
CA LEU A 24 -41.88 30.37 -27.13
C LEU A 24 -41.72 29.46 -25.91
N VAL A 25 -42.81 29.14 -25.20
CA VAL A 25 -42.79 28.21 -24.07
C VAL A 25 -42.42 26.79 -24.52
N SER A 26 -42.94 26.34 -25.67
CA SER A 26 -42.60 25.05 -26.25
C SER A 26 -41.13 24.99 -26.67
N MET A 27 -40.57 26.06 -27.24
CA MET A 27 -39.17 26.14 -27.63
C MET A 27 -38.24 26.24 -26.41
N CYS A 28 -38.62 26.91 -25.33
CA CYS A 28 -37.88 26.89 -24.05
C CYS A 28 -37.95 25.52 -23.37
N ALA A 29 -39.08 24.81 -23.45
CA ALA A 29 -39.18 23.44 -22.92
C ALA A 29 -38.29 22.43 -23.72
N PHE A 30 -38.10 22.65 -25.01
CA PHE A 30 -37.17 21.86 -25.82
C PHE A 30 -35.70 22.19 -25.55
N MET A 31 -35.37 23.43 -25.17
CA MET A 31 -33.98 23.79 -24.76
C MET A 31 -33.64 23.32 -23.36
N LEU A 32 -34.63 23.02 -22.53
CA LEU A 32 -34.45 22.43 -21.18
C LEU A 32 -34.41 20.89 -21.19
N ALA A 33 -34.66 20.25 -22.35
CA ALA A 33 -34.30 18.87 -22.56
C ALA A 33 -32.78 18.80 -22.65
N GLY A 34 -32.14 19.00 -21.47
CA GLY A 34 -30.69 18.86 -21.28
C GLY A 34 -30.29 17.52 -21.92
N THR A 35 -29.21 17.53 -22.64
CA THR A 35 -28.52 16.34 -23.08
C THR A 35 -28.43 15.42 -21.88
N ALA A 36 -29.24 14.34 -21.88
CA ALA A 36 -29.12 13.29 -20.88
C ALA A 36 -27.69 12.79 -21.00
N SER A 37 -26.81 13.31 -20.14
CA SER A 37 -25.45 12.81 -19.99
C SER A 37 -25.59 11.31 -19.78
N ALA A 38 -24.85 10.53 -20.55
CA ALA A 38 -24.88 9.08 -20.39
C ALA A 38 -24.61 8.78 -18.90
N ALA A 39 -25.47 7.98 -18.28
CA ALA A 39 -25.39 7.68 -16.85
C ALA A 39 -24.05 7.05 -16.47
N LEU A 40 -23.42 6.35 -17.45
CA LEU A 40 -22.09 5.76 -17.38
C LEU A 40 -21.31 6.11 -18.66
N GLU A 41 -20.08 6.58 -18.51
CA GLU A 41 -19.18 6.93 -19.60
C GLU A 41 -17.84 6.21 -19.40
N ILE A 42 -17.28 5.66 -20.48
CA ILE A 42 -15.88 5.17 -20.48
C ILE A 42 -15.01 6.37 -20.83
N THR A 43 -14.31 6.94 -19.83
CA THR A 43 -13.44 8.10 -20.02
C THR A 43 -12.12 7.67 -20.63
N ASP A 44 -11.52 6.55 -20.15
CA ASP A 44 -10.28 6.00 -20.69
C ASP A 44 -10.35 4.48 -20.83
N PHE A 45 -9.61 3.96 -21.81
CA PHE A 45 -9.44 2.52 -22.04
C PHE A 45 -8.07 2.27 -22.65
N TYR A 46 -7.25 1.54 -21.92
CA TYR A 46 -5.91 1.11 -22.33
C TYR A 46 -5.81 -0.42 -22.26
N SER A 47 -5.06 -1.02 -23.18
CA SER A 47 -4.70 -2.42 -23.12
C SER A 47 -3.37 -2.69 -23.79
N ASP A 48 -2.63 -3.62 -23.22
CA ASP A 48 -1.51 -4.29 -23.88
C ASP A 48 -1.70 -5.81 -23.80
N TYR A 49 -0.66 -6.57 -24.10
CA TYR A 49 -0.71 -8.03 -24.05
C TYR A 49 -0.62 -8.61 -22.63
N THR A 50 -0.39 -7.80 -21.61
CA THR A 50 -0.27 -8.23 -20.20
C THR A 50 -1.50 -7.87 -19.40
N SER A 51 -2.12 -6.73 -19.69
CA SER A 51 -3.20 -6.16 -18.88
C SER A 51 -4.16 -5.32 -19.72
N SER A 52 -5.33 -5.07 -19.17
CA SER A 52 -6.29 -4.10 -19.69
C SER A 52 -6.87 -3.27 -18.56
N GLU A 53 -7.11 -1.99 -18.82
CA GLU A 53 -7.58 -1.00 -17.85
C GLU A 53 -8.71 -0.19 -18.46
N VAL A 54 -9.80 -0.01 -17.72
CA VAL A 54 -10.88 0.89 -18.06
C VAL A 54 -11.14 1.88 -16.94
N THR A 55 -11.31 3.16 -17.29
CA THR A 55 -11.80 4.18 -16.37
C THR A 55 -13.23 4.54 -16.74
N ILE A 56 -14.11 4.46 -15.75
CA ILE A 56 -15.57 4.64 -15.88
C ILE A 56 -15.96 5.83 -15.01
N LYS A 57 -16.66 6.80 -15.58
CA LYS A 57 -17.27 7.90 -14.88
C LYS A 57 -18.77 7.71 -14.78
N ALA A 58 -19.31 7.86 -13.59
CA ALA A 58 -20.75 7.77 -13.34
C ALA A 58 -21.33 9.16 -13.04
N SER A 59 -22.47 9.51 -13.69
CA SER A 59 -23.21 10.73 -13.37
C SER A 59 -24.17 10.57 -12.18
N GLN A 60 -24.44 9.33 -11.77
CA GLN A 60 -25.26 8.92 -10.63
C GLN A 60 -24.64 7.66 -10.04
N ASP A 61 -25.07 7.27 -8.83
CA ASP A 61 -24.62 6.01 -8.22
C ASP A 61 -25.02 4.83 -9.09
N HIS A 62 -24.04 4.06 -9.51
CA HIS A 62 -24.22 2.89 -10.36
C HIS A 62 -23.45 1.67 -9.86
N GLN A 63 -24.07 0.52 -10.07
CA GLN A 63 -23.39 -0.79 -9.96
C GLN A 63 -23.49 -1.47 -11.32
N GLY A 64 -22.41 -2.12 -11.72
CA GLY A 64 -22.38 -2.78 -13.01
C GLY A 64 -21.19 -3.72 -13.14
N LYS A 65 -20.96 -4.17 -14.37
CA LYS A 65 -19.80 -4.97 -14.71
C LYS A 65 -19.12 -4.45 -15.98
N ALA A 66 -17.80 -4.51 -15.98
CA ALA A 66 -16.96 -4.33 -17.16
C ALA A 66 -16.61 -5.71 -17.72
N VAL A 67 -16.90 -5.93 -18.97
CA VAL A 67 -16.54 -7.16 -19.70
C VAL A 67 -15.38 -6.83 -20.62
N PHE A 68 -14.22 -7.41 -20.33
CA PHE A 68 -13.03 -7.26 -21.14
C PHE A 68 -12.89 -8.47 -22.07
N GLN A 69 -12.55 -8.23 -23.31
CA GLN A 69 -12.35 -9.27 -24.33
C GLN A 69 -11.06 -9.00 -25.08
N LEU A 70 -10.23 -10.01 -25.24
CA LEU A 70 -9.09 -10.00 -26.17
C LEU A 70 -9.48 -10.77 -27.42
N LEU A 71 -9.34 -10.13 -28.58
CA LEU A 71 -9.80 -10.64 -29.87
C LEU A 71 -8.62 -10.83 -30.82
N ASP A 72 -8.57 -11.99 -31.46
CA ASP A 72 -7.76 -12.24 -32.65
C ASP A 72 -8.68 -12.18 -33.88
N GLY A 73 -8.62 -11.07 -34.59
CA GLY A 73 -9.63 -10.75 -35.61
C GLY A 73 -11.04 -10.66 -35.02
N THR A 74 -11.87 -11.62 -35.31
CA THR A 74 -13.24 -11.74 -34.77
C THR A 74 -13.38 -12.78 -33.66
N MET A 75 -12.35 -13.59 -33.44
CA MET A 75 -12.36 -14.65 -32.43
C MET A 75 -12.03 -14.13 -31.05
N VAL A 76 -12.83 -14.42 -30.05
CA VAL A 76 -12.53 -14.10 -28.66
C VAL A 76 -11.51 -15.11 -28.14
N VAL A 77 -10.30 -14.63 -27.82
CA VAL A 77 -9.20 -15.42 -27.25
C VAL A 77 -9.36 -15.55 -25.74
N GLU A 78 -9.76 -14.44 -25.10
CA GLU A 78 -9.98 -14.40 -23.65
C GLU A 78 -11.10 -13.41 -23.32
N SER A 79 -11.85 -13.70 -22.24
CA SER A 79 -12.88 -12.82 -21.73
C SER A 79 -12.89 -12.87 -20.20
N GLN A 80 -12.89 -11.68 -19.57
CA GLN A 80 -12.98 -11.52 -18.12
C GLN A 80 -14.07 -10.52 -17.77
N GLU A 81 -14.81 -10.77 -16.69
CA GLU A 81 -15.84 -9.88 -16.16
C GLU A 81 -15.41 -9.35 -14.78
N VAL A 82 -15.49 -8.04 -14.58
CA VAL A 82 -15.14 -7.37 -13.33
C VAL A 82 -16.31 -6.53 -12.86
N PRO A 83 -16.86 -6.76 -11.67
CA PRO A 83 -17.88 -5.91 -11.11
C PRO A 83 -17.28 -4.55 -10.70
N PHE A 84 -18.09 -3.49 -10.78
CA PHE A 84 -17.73 -2.17 -10.29
C PHE A 84 -18.91 -1.50 -9.60
N LYS A 85 -18.56 -0.57 -8.70
CA LYS A 85 -19.46 0.41 -8.09
C LYS A 85 -18.86 1.77 -8.33
N ALA A 86 -19.64 2.72 -8.77
CA ALA A 86 -19.21 4.09 -8.99
C ALA A 86 -20.23 5.03 -8.38
N SER A 87 -19.78 5.97 -7.55
CA SER A 87 -20.62 7.02 -6.98
C SER A 87 -20.80 8.17 -7.98
N ALA A 88 -21.83 8.97 -7.77
CA ALA A 88 -22.11 10.12 -8.62
C ALA A 88 -20.93 11.08 -8.70
N GLY A 89 -20.45 11.34 -9.91
CA GLY A 89 -19.33 12.23 -10.19
C GLY A 89 -17.93 11.61 -10.01
N GLU A 90 -17.83 10.40 -9.49
CA GLU A 90 -16.56 9.69 -9.31
C GLU A 90 -16.12 8.95 -10.58
N GLU A 91 -14.81 8.79 -10.71
CA GLU A 91 -14.18 7.92 -11.70
C GLU A 91 -13.65 6.68 -11.00
N VAL A 92 -13.94 5.52 -11.57
CA VAL A 92 -13.49 4.21 -11.07
C VAL A 92 -12.68 3.52 -12.15
N SER A 93 -11.47 3.13 -11.82
CA SER A 93 -10.61 2.37 -12.72
C SER A 93 -10.60 0.90 -12.33
N LYS A 94 -10.79 0.01 -13.33
CA LYS A 94 -10.69 -1.44 -13.17
C LYS A 94 -9.62 -1.98 -14.09
N VAL A 95 -8.82 -2.90 -13.54
CA VAL A 95 -7.70 -3.52 -14.23
C VAL A 95 -7.88 -5.03 -14.24
N ILE A 96 -7.59 -5.64 -15.37
CA ILE A 96 -7.46 -7.09 -15.49
C ILE A 96 -6.05 -7.46 -15.97
N LEU A 97 -5.65 -8.69 -15.67
CA LEU A 97 -4.44 -9.30 -16.20
C LEU A 97 -4.83 -10.40 -17.18
N TRP A 98 -4.30 -10.34 -18.41
CA TRP A 98 -4.51 -11.39 -19.38
C TRP A 98 -3.75 -12.66 -18.98
N GLN A 99 -4.41 -13.80 -19.07
CA GLN A 99 -3.83 -15.12 -18.69
C GLN A 99 -3.20 -15.80 -19.90
N ASN A 100 -3.77 -15.57 -21.09
CA ASN A 100 -3.30 -16.19 -22.31
C ASN A 100 -2.06 -15.48 -22.85
N LYS A 101 -1.06 -16.26 -23.24
CA LYS A 101 0.11 -15.72 -23.92
C LYS A 101 -0.24 -15.38 -25.38
N PRO A 102 0.21 -14.22 -25.89
CA PRO A 102 0.01 -13.86 -27.28
C PRO A 102 0.71 -14.86 -28.21
N GLN A 103 0.08 -15.13 -29.36
CA GLN A 103 0.62 -15.96 -30.45
C GLN A 103 0.87 -15.14 -31.71
N ASN A 104 0.12 -14.06 -31.89
CA ASN A 104 0.18 -13.15 -33.01
C ASN A 104 0.72 -11.77 -32.61
N ASP A 105 1.13 -10.97 -33.59
CA ASP A 105 1.68 -9.63 -33.33
C ASP A 105 0.62 -8.60 -32.99
N TYR A 106 -0.65 -8.83 -33.33
CA TYR A 106 -1.74 -7.88 -33.16
C TYR A 106 -3.00 -8.55 -32.63
N TYR A 107 -3.60 -7.87 -31.66
CA TYR A 107 -4.91 -8.19 -31.09
C TYR A 107 -5.78 -6.94 -30.98
N THR A 108 -7.06 -7.12 -30.79
CA THR A 108 -7.96 -6.04 -30.41
C THR A 108 -8.49 -6.33 -29.00
N ALA A 109 -8.17 -5.47 -28.06
CA ALA A 109 -8.85 -5.47 -26.77
C ALA A 109 -10.16 -4.70 -26.89
N LYS A 110 -11.22 -5.20 -26.27
CA LYS A 110 -12.53 -4.57 -26.21
C LYS A 110 -13.01 -4.58 -24.77
N VAL A 111 -13.53 -3.45 -24.32
CA VAL A 111 -14.28 -3.36 -23.06
C VAL A 111 -15.74 -3.01 -23.36
N SER A 112 -16.66 -3.62 -22.63
CA SER A 112 -18.10 -3.34 -22.68
C SER A 112 -18.62 -3.15 -21.25
N ILE A 113 -19.30 -2.04 -20.99
CA ILE A 113 -19.85 -1.71 -19.68
C ILE A 113 -21.33 -2.04 -19.65
N TYR A 114 -21.74 -2.82 -18.66
CA TYR A 114 -23.12 -3.23 -18.45
C TYR A 114 -23.60 -2.76 -17.07
N ASN A 115 -24.84 -2.28 -17.02
CA ASN A 115 -25.63 -2.18 -15.81
C ASN A 115 -26.71 -3.27 -15.91
N ASP A 116 -26.66 -4.26 -15.03
CA ASP A 116 -27.39 -5.52 -15.17
C ASP A 116 -27.13 -6.17 -16.55
N THR A 117 -28.14 -6.19 -17.41
CA THR A 117 -28.06 -6.75 -18.78
C THR A 117 -27.94 -5.68 -19.86
N ARG A 118 -28.12 -4.40 -19.53
CA ARG A 118 -28.11 -3.31 -20.50
C ARG A 118 -26.68 -2.83 -20.78
N LEU A 119 -26.30 -2.86 -22.05
CA LEU A 119 -25.06 -2.26 -22.54
C LEU A 119 -25.15 -0.72 -22.48
N HIS A 120 -24.21 -0.07 -21.80
CA HIS A 120 -24.09 1.39 -21.71
C HIS A 120 -23.05 1.95 -22.68
N GLY A 121 -21.98 1.21 -22.92
CA GLY A 121 -20.93 1.65 -23.84
C GLY A 121 -19.88 0.56 -24.06
N ASN A 122 -19.09 0.75 -25.10
CA ASN A 122 -17.91 -0.06 -25.35
C ASN A 122 -16.81 0.79 -25.98
N LYS A 123 -15.54 0.35 -25.76
CA LYS A 123 -14.35 0.89 -26.44
C LYS A 123 -13.47 -0.26 -26.90
N THR A 124 -12.66 0.00 -27.90
CA THR A 124 -11.66 -0.93 -28.41
C THR A 124 -10.27 -0.29 -28.40
N TYR A 125 -9.25 -1.11 -28.25
CA TYR A 125 -7.84 -0.72 -28.25
C TYR A 125 -7.03 -1.72 -29.06
N GLN A 126 -6.09 -1.24 -29.89
CA GLN A 126 -5.20 -2.11 -30.66
C GLN A 126 -4.03 -2.51 -29.79
N VAL A 127 -3.84 -3.81 -29.61
CA VAL A 127 -2.77 -4.39 -28.82
C VAL A 127 -1.68 -4.91 -29.75
N SER A 128 -0.47 -4.45 -29.56
CA SER A 128 0.72 -4.89 -30.29
C SER A 128 1.58 -5.79 -29.42
N TYR A 129 2.24 -6.78 -30.02
CA TYR A 129 3.14 -7.71 -29.37
C TYR A 129 4.38 -7.98 -30.23
N GLY A 130 5.42 -8.59 -29.64
CA GLY A 130 6.62 -8.97 -30.37
C GLY A 130 7.51 -7.78 -30.76
N THR A 131 8.09 -7.84 -31.94
CA THR A 131 9.09 -6.86 -32.41
C THR A 131 8.53 -5.44 -32.56
N VAL A 132 7.22 -5.32 -32.78
CA VAL A 132 6.53 -4.01 -32.93
C VAL A 132 6.46 -3.25 -31.60
N ALA A 133 6.49 -3.97 -30.48
CA ALA A 133 6.36 -3.43 -29.14
C ALA A 133 7.66 -3.52 -28.32
N MET A 134 8.82 -3.68 -28.98
CA MET A 134 10.11 -3.78 -28.28
C MET A 134 10.48 -2.46 -27.59
N PRO A 135 10.77 -2.49 -26.27
CA PRO A 135 11.23 -1.32 -25.54
C PRO A 135 12.65 -0.91 -25.94
N SER A 136 13.02 0.34 -25.65
CA SER A 136 14.38 0.86 -25.81
C SER A 136 15.29 0.56 -24.62
N PHE A 137 14.81 -0.22 -23.66
CA PHE A 137 15.47 -0.57 -22.39
C PHE A 137 15.20 -2.02 -22.01
N HIS A 138 16.02 -2.54 -21.10
CA HIS A 138 15.81 -3.80 -20.41
C HIS A 138 15.42 -3.55 -18.95
N VAL A 139 14.42 -4.26 -18.43
CA VAL A 139 14.11 -4.30 -17.00
C VAL A 139 15.02 -5.34 -16.37
N VAL A 140 16.00 -4.88 -15.60
CA VAL A 140 16.98 -5.72 -14.91
C VAL A 140 16.37 -6.31 -13.64
N ASP A 141 15.61 -5.49 -12.92
CA ASP A 141 14.90 -5.89 -11.70
C ASP A 141 13.55 -5.18 -11.61
N PHE A 142 12.54 -5.91 -11.16
CA PHE A 142 11.22 -5.41 -10.80
C PHE A 142 10.69 -6.20 -9.61
N SER A 143 11.02 -5.73 -8.42
CA SER A 143 10.86 -6.45 -7.16
C SER A 143 9.94 -5.70 -6.21
N PRO A 144 8.62 -5.97 -6.24
CA PRO A 144 7.70 -5.49 -5.23
C PRO A 144 7.82 -6.29 -3.93
N SER A 145 7.61 -5.62 -2.81
CA SER A 145 7.67 -6.17 -1.46
C SER A 145 6.65 -5.52 -0.53
N ASN A 146 6.59 -5.98 0.71
CA ASN A 146 5.75 -5.40 1.76
C ASN A 146 6.10 -3.94 2.10
N LYS A 147 7.29 -3.48 1.74
CA LYS A 147 7.77 -2.12 2.01
C LYS A 147 7.50 -1.17 0.86
N GLY A 148 7.65 -1.68 -0.38
CA GLY A 148 7.60 -0.86 -1.57
C GLY A 148 7.97 -1.64 -2.82
N VAL A 149 8.34 -0.96 -3.88
CA VAL A 149 8.81 -1.56 -5.13
C VAL A 149 10.14 -0.96 -5.55
N GLN A 150 11.02 -1.84 -6.05
CA GLN A 150 12.26 -1.49 -6.72
C GLN A 150 12.14 -1.82 -8.21
N LEU A 151 12.52 -0.88 -9.07
CA LEU A 151 12.58 -1.03 -10.51
C LEU A 151 13.96 -0.58 -10.99
N LEU A 152 14.69 -1.47 -11.69
CA LEU A 152 15.99 -1.16 -12.28
C LEU A 152 15.92 -1.30 -13.79
N LEU A 153 16.15 -0.18 -14.49
CA LEU A 153 16.13 -0.09 -15.94
C LEU A 153 17.54 0.06 -16.49
N GLN A 154 17.85 -0.69 -17.55
CA GLN A 154 19.08 -0.58 -18.33
C GLN A 154 18.73 -0.18 -19.76
N PRO A 155 19.07 1.04 -20.22
CA PRO A 155 18.77 1.47 -21.57
C PRO A 155 19.67 0.77 -22.60
N PHE A 156 19.10 0.45 -23.77
CA PHE A 156 19.88 0.06 -24.95
C PHE A 156 20.42 1.29 -25.68
N ASN A 157 19.64 2.37 -25.69
CA ASN A 157 19.98 3.69 -26.21
C ASN A 157 19.43 4.76 -25.27
N PRO A 158 20.08 5.95 -25.22
CA PRO A 158 19.56 7.08 -24.45
C PRO A 158 18.11 7.40 -24.85
N SER A 159 17.22 7.50 -23.88
CA SER A 159 15.80 7.80 -24.09
C SER A 159 15.22 8.55 -22.89
N ALA A 160 14.09 9.22 -23.07
CA ALA A 160 13.26 9.76 -22.00
C ALA A 160 12.01 8.91 -21.85
N VAL A 161 11.63 8.62 -20.60
CA VAL A 161 10.48 7.80 -20.29
C VAL A 161 9.64 8.42 -19.17
N ASP A 162 8.32 8.16 -19.21
CA ASP A 162 7.46 8.34 -18.04
C ASP A 162 7.19 6.99 -17.40
N ILE A 163 7.35 6.90 -16.09
CA ILE A 163 7.17 5.66 -15.33
C ILE A 163 5.97 5.83 -14.41
N LYS A 164 4.92 5.05 -14.65
CA LYS A 164 3.75 4.98 -13.79
C LYS A 164 3.73 3.64 -13.06
N ILE A 165 3.86 3.68 -11.74
CA ILE A 165 3.73 2.51 -10.87
C ILE A 165 2.34 2.52 -10.26
N GLU A 166 1.67 1.39 -10.36
CA GLU A 166 0.33 1.17 -9.81
C GLU A 166 0.35 -0.07 -8.92
N LEU A 167 -0.24 0.05 -7.73
CA LEU A 167 -0.50 -1.09 -6.84
C LEU A 167 -1.96 -1.47 -6.95
N LEU A 168 -2.21 -2.75 -7.16
CA LEU A 168 -3.54 -3.33 -7.32
C LEU A 168 -3.85 -4.26 -6.15
N GLU A 169 -5.07 -4.13 -5.63
CA GLU A 169 -5.73 -5.11 -4.76
C GLU A 169 -6.86 -5.74 -5.57
N GLY A 170 -6.70 -7.00 -5.97
CA GLY A 170 -7.58 -7.62 -6.96
C GLY A 170 -7.59 -6.87 -8.30
N ASN A 171 -8.72 -6.29 -8.66
CA ASN A 171 -8.90 -5.51 -9.89
C ASN A 171 -8.89 -3.98 -9.66
N ASP A 172 -8.70 -3.52 -8.43
CA ASP A 172 -8.74 -2.12 -8.05
C ASP A 172 -7.34 -1.52 -7.93
N ILE A 173 -7.16 -0.31 -8.45
CA ILE A 173 -5.94 0.46 -8.25
C ILE A 173 -6.05 1.16 -6.89
N VAL A 174 -5.23 0.73 -5.90
CA VAL A 174 -5.21 1.31 -4.55
C VAL A 174 -4.13 2.38 -4.38
N TYR A 175 -3.14 2.40 -5.28
CA TYR A 175 -2.09 3.43 -5.28
C TYR A 175 -1.54 3.64 -6.68
N THR A 176 -1.19 4.91 -6.97
CA THR A 176 -0.51 5.30 -8.20
C THR A 176 0.60 6.30 -7.89
N LYS A 177 1.77 6.09 -8.50
CA LYS A 177 2.88 7.04 -8.52
C LYS A 177 3.42 7.19 -9.93
N THR A 178 3.50 8.43 -10.42
CA THR A 178 4.08 8.74 -11.72
C THR A 178 5.37 9.53 -11.53
N GLN A 179 6.39 9.19 -12.33
CA GLN A 179 7.58 9.99 -12.54
C GLN A 179 7.68 10.29 -14.03
N GLU A 180 7.62 11.55 -14.37
CA GLU A 180 7.68 12.04 -15.75
C GLU A 180 9.12 12.44 -16.13
N ASP A 181 9.42 12.41 -17.43
CA ASP A 181 10.68 12.85 -18.02
C ASP A 181 11.94 12.22 -17.40
N VAL A 182 11.87 10.93 -17.02
CA VAL A 182 13.02 10.20 -16.50
C VAL A 182 14.02 9.97 -17.64
N SER A 183 15.23 10.54 -17.51
CA SER A 183 16.30 10.37 -18.50
C SER A 183 17.01 9.03 -18.30
N LEU A 184 16.88 8.12 -19.26
CA LEU A 184 17.59 6.84 -19.31
C LEU A 184 18.86 6.96 -20.14
N THR A 185 19.96 7.38 -19.53
CA THR A 185 21.30 7.46 -20.15
C THR A 185 22.26 6.40 -19.60
N SER A 186 21.95 5.84 -18.44
CA SER A 186 22.65 4.76 -17.75
C SER A 186 21.64 3.92 -16.98
N ASN A 187 22.10 2.89 -16.23
CA ASN A 187 21.25 2.15 -15.34
C ASN A 187 20.56 3.10 -14.37
N THR A 188 19.22 3.05 -14.35
CA THR A 188 18.37 3.94 -13.56
C THR A 188 17.54 3.11 -12.59
N GLU A 189 17.70 3.39 -11.30
CA GLU A 189 16.96 2.75 -10.23
C GLU A 189 15.85 3.68 -9.75
N LEU A 190 14.66 3.13 -9.62
CA LEU A 190 13.49 3.75 -8.99
C LEU A 190 13.08 2.94 -7.77
N LYS A 191 13.01 3.58 -6.60
CA LYS A 191 12.45 3.01 -5.37
C LYS A 191 11.24 3.82 -4.94
N ILE A 192 10.16 3.12 -4.60
CA ILE A 192 8.92 3.73 -4.12
C ILE A 192 8.48 2.93 -2.90
N ASP A 193 8.44 3.57 -1.74
CA ASP A 193 7.85 3.00 -0.53
C ASP A 193 6.33 3.21 -0.55
N TRP A 194 5.57 2.23 -0.05
CA TRP A 194 4.12 2.37 0.04
C TRP A 194 3.77 3.39 1.13
N PRO A 195 2.97 4.44 0.82
CA PRO A 195 2.65 5.50 1.79
C PRO A 195 1.48 5.16 2.72
N PHE A 196 0.98 3.94 2.70
CA PHE A 196 -0.19 3.49 3.47
C PHE A 196 0.01 2.05 3.97
N LEU A 197 -0.88 1.63 4.87
CA LEU A 197 -0.83 0.30 5.46
C LEU A 197 -1.39 -0.76 4.50
N LEU A 198 -0.73 -1.91 4.47
CA LEU A 198 -1.16 -3.08 3.72
C LEU A 198 -1.95 -4.04 4.62
N ASN A 199 -2.88 -4.79 4.03
CA ASN A 199 -3.62 -5.82 4.73
C ASN A 199 -2.78 -7.11 4.83
N ASN A 200 -2.71 -7.70 6.04
CA ASN A 200 -1.97 -8.94 6.26
C ASN A 200 -2.55 -10.11 5.44
N ASN A 201 -1.67 -10.93 4.87
CA ASN A 201 -2.00 -12.08 4.03
C ASN A 201 -2.74 -11.75 2.72
N GLU A 202 -2.86 -10.45 2.34
CA GLU A 202 -3.47 -10.07 1.07
C GLU A 202 -2.44 -10.13 -0.07
N LYS A 203 -2.93 -10.54 -1.26
CA LYS A 203 -2.12 -10.58 -2.47
C LYS A 203 -2.25 -9.26 -3.21
N TYR A 204 -1.13 -8.56 -3.35
CA TYR A 204 -1.02 -7.36 -4.16
C TYR A 204 -0.31 -7.63 -5.48
N THR A 205 -0.70 -6.88 -6.50
CA THR A 205 -0.02 -6.89 -7.81
C THR A 205 0.47 -5.48 -8.11
N VAL A 206 1.74 -5.38 -8.49
CA VAL A 206 2.34 -4.12 -8.94
C VAL A 206 2.43 -4.13 -10.45
N ARG A 207 1.96 -3.05 -11.07
CA ARG A 207 2.04 -2.81 -12.50
C ARG A 207 2.89 -1.58 -12.76
N ALA A 208 3.97 -1.73 -13.54
CA ALA A 208 4.79 -0.64 -14.03
C ALA A 208 4.46 -0.39 -15.50
N LYS A 209 3.89 0.77 -15.82
CA LYS A 209 3.67 1.25 -17.20
C LYS A 209 4.78 2.23 -17.53
N ILE A 210 5.61 1.91 -18.52
CA ILE A 210 6.74 2.73 -18.94
C ILE A 210 6.45 3.23 -20.34
N LEU A 211 6.22 4.53 -20.45
CA LEU A 211 5.98 5.22 -21.71
C LEU A 211 7.30 5.79 -22.22
N THR A 212 7.74 5.31 -23.37
CA THR A 212 8.95 5.81 -24.04
C THR A 212 8.58 6.90 -25.03
N HIS A 213 9.16 8.09 -24.86
CA HIS A 213 9.00 9.20 -25.80
C HIS A 213 9.76 8.93 -27.09
N ARG A 214 9.11 9.14 -28.23
CA ARG A 214 9.66 8.96 -29.57
C ARG A 214 9.56 10.26 -30.37
N LEU A 215 10.62 10.67 -31.07
CA LEU A 215 10.67 11.96 -31.74
C LEU A 215 9.69 12.09 -32.93
N TYR A 216 9.40 10.98 -33.63
CA TYR A 216 8.60 11.03 -34.86
C TYR A 216 7.56 9.89 -34.96
N ALA A 217 7.23 9.28 -33.84
CA ALA A 217 6.26 8.19 -33.74
C ALA A 217 5.43 8.31 -32.47
N GLU A 218 4.30 7.63 -32.42
CA GLU A 218 3.50 7.51 -31.22
C GLU A 218 4.35 6.93 -30.07
N PRO A 219 4.18 7.43 -28.82
CA PRO A 219 4.84 6.88 -27.66
C PRO A 219 4.59 5.38 -27.52
N LEU A 220 5.58 4.64 -27.07
CA LEU A 220 5.45 3.22 -26.80
C LEU A 220 5.28 2.98 -25.30
N ILE A 221 4.22 2.30 -24.93
CA ILE A 221 3.99 1.88 -23.53
C ILE A 221 4.34 0.40 -23.40
N ASN A 222 5.22 0.09 -22.46
CA ASN A 222 5.54 -1.27 -22.06
C ASN A 222 5.12 -1.47 -20.61
N THR A 223 4.40 -2.56 -20.33
CA THR A 223 3.88 -2.88 -19.01
C THR A 223 4.59 -4.10 -18.44
N TYR A 224 4.99 -3.99 -17.18
CA TYR A 224 5.61 -5.05 -16.39
C TYR A 224 4.75 -5.30 -15.16
N ILE A 225 4.62 -6.58 -14.79
CA ILE A 225 3.73 -7.02 -13.72
C ILE A 225 4.49 -7.97 -12.80
N ALA A 226 4.40 -7.72 -11.51
CA ALA A 226 4.88 -8.61 -10.46
C ALA A 226 3.91 -8.60 -9.28
N SER A 227 3.84 -9.69 -8.53
CA SER A 227 2.93 -9.81 -7.39
C SER A 227 3.71 -10.24 -6.15
N PHE A 228 3.19 -9.84 -4.98
CA PHE A 228 3.68 -10.29 -3.69
C PHE A 228 2.50 -10.54 -2.74
N ASN A 229 2.73 -11.35 -1.70
CA ASN A 229 1.79 -11.49 -0.59
C ASN A 229 2.26 -10.60 0.54
N ALA A 230 1.40 -9.70 0.98
CA ALA A 230 1.71 -8.83 2.10
C ALA A 230 1.71 -9.62 3.40
N GLY A 231 2.69 -9.36 4.25
CA GLY A 231 2.83 -10.02 5.55
C GLY A 231 3.54 -9.13 6.55
N GLU A 232 3.28 -9.39 7.82
CA GLU A 232 4.02 -8.79 8.91
C GLU A 232 5.50 -9.16 8.81
N ASP A 233 6.36 -8.18 9.05
CA ASP A 233 7.81 -8.36 9.05
C ASP A 233 8.42 -7.42 10.07
N VAL A 234 9.12 -7.99 11.05
CA VAL A 234 9.83 -7.27 12.11
C VAL A 234 11.19 -7.92 12.34
N GLU A 235 12.15 -7.12 12.74
CA GLU A 235 13.51 -7.50 13.04
C GLU A 235 13.82 -7.17 14.50
N ILE A 236 14.42 -8.10 15.22
CA ILE A 236 15.05 -7.84 16.52
C ILE A 236 16.39 -7.18 16.24
N LEU A 237 16.66 -6.01 16.83
CA LEU A 237 17.93 -5.31 16.68
C LEU A 237 18.95 -5.92 17.65
N PRO A 238 19.95 -6.70 17.18
CA PRO A 238 20.84 -7.43 18.07
C PRO A 238 21.68 -6.53 18.97
N ASP A 239 22.03 -5.33 18.48
CA ASP A 239 22.85 -4.34 19.22
C ASP A 239 22.06 -3.65 20.34
N ASP A 240 20.72 -3.74 20.33
CA ASP A 240 19.82 -3.13 21.31
C ASP A 240 19.08 -4.21 22.13
N VAL A 241 19.64 -5.42 22.22
CA VAL A 241 19.16 -6.47 23.12
C VAL A 241 20.01 -6.51 24.38
N GLU A 242 19.39 -6.22 25.52
CA GLU A 242 20.01 -6.35 26.84
C GLU A 242 19.32 -7.48 27.62
N VAL A 243 20.11 -8.39 28.21
CA VAL A 243 19.60 -9.51 29.01
C VAL A 243 20.42 -9.59 30.31
N ASP A 244 19.72 -9.44 31.42
CA ASP A 244 20.31 -9.46 32.75
C ASP A 244 19.54 -10.38 33.72
N GLU A 245 19.91 -10.34 35.00
CA GLU A 245 19.28 -11.16 36.06
C GLU A 245 17.83 -10.75 36.36
N TYR A 246 17.38 -9.57 35.92
CA TYR A 246 16.03 -9.04 36.17
C TYR A 246 15.09 -9.18 34.97
N GLY A 247 15.64 -9.23 33.75
CA GLY A 247 14.79 -9.24 32.56
C GLY A 247 15.56 -9.22 31.24
N ALA A 248 14.80 -8.96 30.19
CA ALA A 248 15.31 -8.64 28.87
C ALA A 248 14.69 -7.36 28.36
N SER A 249 15.51 -6.49 27.78
CA SER A 249 15.09 -5.33 26.99
C SER A 249 15.38 -5.62 25.53
N VAL A 250 14.36 -5.50 24.67
CA VAL A 250 14.43 -5.93 23.27
C VAL A 250 13.85 -4.84 22.38
N THR A 251 14.66 -4.30 21.48
CA THR A 251 14.19 -3.35 20.47
C THR A 251 13.83 -4.08 19.20
N LEU A 252 12.61 -3.85 18.71
CA LEU A 252 12.10 -4.33 17.45
C LEU A 252 12.05 -3.19 16.44
N ARG A 253 12.32 -3.51 15.15
CA ARG A 253 12.13 -2.61 14.01
C ARG A 253 11.12 -3.23 13.04
N GLY A 254 10.10 -2.45 12.63
CA GLY A 254 9.20 -2.85 11.56
C GLY A 254 9.86 -2.75 10.18
N ASN A 255 9.72 -3.79 9.36
CA ASN A 255 10.24 -3.87 7.99
C ASN A 255 9.13 -3.96 6.93
N SER A 256 7.85 -3.91 7.33
CA SER A 256 6.68 -4.05 6.48
C SER A 256 5.71 -2.90 6.68
N GLN A 257 4.90 -2.59 5.65
CA GLN A 257 3.73 -1.72 5.79
C GLN A 257 2.48 -2.48 6.30
N VAL A 258 2.60 -3.79 6.54
CA VAL A 258 1.61 -4.53 7.32
C VAL A 258 1.87 -4.27 8.79
N PRO A 259 0.91 -3.74 9.54
CA PRO A 259 1.09 -3.41 10.96
C PRO A 259 1.35 -4.65 11.80
N PHE A 260 2.42 -4.64 12.59
CA PHE A 260 2.70 -5.65 13.59
C PHE A 260 2.34 -5.12 14.99
N ASP A 261 1.54 -5.86 15.73
CA ASP A 261 1.13 -5.60 17.11
C ASP A 261 1.16 -6.90 17.95
N GLY A 262 2.20 -7.70 17.74
CA GLY A 262 2.38 -9.01 18.35
C GLY A 262 3.06 -8.99 19.71
N PHE A 263 3.89 -10.00 19.97
CA PHE A 263 4.50 -10.26 21.27
C PHE A 263 5.99 -10.50 21.13
N ILE A 264 6.71 -10.26 22.22
CA ILE A 264 8.05 -10.82 22.46
C ILE A 264 7.90 -12.02 23.38
N ASP A 265 8.36 -13.18 22.92
CA ASP A 265 8.50 -14.39 23.69
C ASP A 265 9.94 -14.62 24.07
N VAL A 266 10.21 -14.80 25.37
CA VAL A 266 11.53 -15.13 25.88
C VAL A 266 11.49 -16.52 26.52
N LEU A 267 12.29 -17.43 26.01
CA LEU A 267 12.50 -18.77 26.56
C LEU A 267 13.86 -18.86 27.23
N ALA A 268 13.90 -18.97 28.53
CA ALA A 268 15.12 -19.22 29.30
C ALA A 268 15.22 -20.72 29.65
N THR A 269 16.30 -21.38 29.22
CA THR A 269 16.55 -22.80 29.49
C THR A 269 17.79 -22.94 30.36
N ASN A 270 17.65 -23.46 31.59
CA ASN A 270 18.78 -23.72 32.48
C ASN A 270 19.64 -24.87 31.92
N ARG A 271 20.94 -24.61 31.70
CA ARG A 271 21.85 -25.61 31.13
C ARG A 271 22.10 -26.83 32.01
N ALA A 272 22.02 -26.68 33.34
CA ALA A 272 22.29 -27.76 34.28
C ALA A 272 21.06 -28.67 34.46
N THR A 273 19.85 -28.08 34.57
CA THR A 273 18.63 -28.81 34.89
C THR A 273 17.72 -29.06 33.69
N ASN A 274 17.97 -28.42 32.55
CA ASN A 274 17.10 -28.36 31.38
C ASN A 274 15.70 -27.82 31.68
N GLU A 275 15.51 -27.13 32.81
CA GLU A 275 14.27 -26.43 33.14
C GLU A 275 14.06 -25.28 32.18
N LYS A 276 12.82 -25.15 31.66
CA LYS A 276 12.42 -24.10 30.72
C LYS A 276 11.42 -23.15 31.38
N LYS A 277 11.68 -21.86 31.29
CA LYS A 277 10.73 -20.81 31.68
C LYS A 277 10.45 -19.92 30.48
N THR A 278 9.16 -19.64 30.24
CA THR A 278 8.73 -18.78 29.12
C THR A 278 8.05 -17.54 29.67
N TYR A 279 8.43 -16.40 29.10
CA TYR A 279 7.88 -15.10 29.43
C TYR A 279 7.36 -14.47 28.15
N ARG A 280 6.20 -13.80 28.21
CA ARG A 280 5.58 -13.13 27.06
C ARG A 280 5.24 -11.70 27.43
N GLN A 281 5.61 -10.77 26.55
CA GLN A 281 5.27 -9.35 26.66
C GLN A 281 4.68 -8.88 25.34
N GLN A 282 3.56 -8.17 25.38
CA GLN A 282 2.99 -7.52 24.20
C GLN A 282 3.83 -6.29 23.85
N VAL A 283 4.02 -6.08 22.55
CA VAL A 283 4.62 -4.84 22.01
C VAL A 283 3.61 -3.71 22.20
N GLU A 284 4.05 -2.56 22.74
CA GLU A 284 3.16 -1.46 23.10
C GLU A 284 2.75 -0.63 21.88
N GLU A 285 3.66 -0.40 20.94
CA GLU A 285 3.41 0.36 19.72
C GLU A 285 3.19 -0.55 18.51
N ILE A 286 2.34 -0.12 17.59
CA ILE A 286 2.16 -0.79 16.30
C ILE A 286 3.37 -0.47 15.42
N LEU A 287 4.11 -1.52 15.04
CA LEU A 287 5.29 -1.39 14.21
C LEU A 287 4.95 -1.50 12.73
N VAL A 288 5.45 -0.54 11.96
CA VAL A 288 5.45 -0.54 10.50
C VAL A 288 6.84 -0.16 10.00
N SER A 289 7.08 -0.26 8.71
CA SER A 289 8.38 0.02 8.09
C SER A 289 9.04 1.29 8.64
N GLY A 290 10.23 1.12 9.23
CA GLY A 290 11.05 2.19 9.80
C GLY A 290 10.68 2.65 11.20
N LYS A 291 9.63 2.09 11.83
CA LYS A 291 9.33 2.33 13.25
C LYS A 291 10.03 1.32 14.13
N GLU A 292 10.44 1.78 15.32
CA GLU A 292 11.08 0.98 16.36
C GLU A 292 10.32 1.12 17.68
N ASP A 293 10.27 0.04 18.44
CA ASP A 293 9.76 0.01 19.81
C ASP A 293 10.59 -0.93 20.67
N THR A 294 10.76 -0.58 21.96
CA THR A 294 11.53 -1.36 22.90
C THR A 294 10.61 -1.93 23.98
N ALA A 295 10.49 -3.24 24.02
CA ALA A 295 9.71 -3.94 25.02
C ALA A 295 10.59 -4.55 26.11
N GLY A 296 10.21 -4.33 27.36
CA GLY A 296 10.84 -4.91 28.53
C GLY A 296 10.11 -6.17 29.00
N VAL A 297 10.81 -7.28 29.07
CA VAL A 297 10.30 -8.56 29.61
C VAL A 297 10.95 -8.78 30.97
N VAL A 298 10.15 -8.76 32.02
CA VAL A 298 10.64 -8.97 33.39
C VAL A 298 10.41 -10.42 33.81
N TRP A 299 11.45 -11.10 34.25
CA TRP A 299 11.27 -12.41 34.86
C TRP A 299 11.32 -12.35 36.38
N LYS A 300 10.35 -13.04 36.94
CA LYS A 300 10.31 -13.30 38.37
C LYS A 300 10.96 -14.67 38.58
N GLU A 301 12.01 -14.74 39.44
CA GLU A 301 12.52 -16.03 39.93
C GLU A 301 13.37 -16.87 38.94
N LEU A 302 14.22 -16.26 38.14
CA LEU A 302 15.35 -17.00 37.61
C LEU A 302 16.41 -17.13 38.76
N GLY A 303 16.65 -18.37 39.21
CA GLY A 303 17.70 -18.65 40.21
C GLY A 303 19.08 -18.53 39.60
N SER A 304 20.13 -18.64 40.47
CA SER A 304 21.50 -18.71 40.01
C SER A 304 21.70 -19.85 39.00
N GLY A 305 22.59 -19.60 38.02
CA GLY A 305 22.87 -20.57 36.98
C GLY A 305 23.24 -19.98 35.61
N THR A 306 23.46 -20.85 34.66
CA THR A 306 23.69 -20.43 33.26
C THR A 306 22.49 -20.84 32.42
N TYR A 307 21.94 -19.89 31.68
CA TYR A 307 20.73 -20.07 30.86
C TYR A 307 21.03 -19.81 29.40
N ASP A 308 20.52 -20.68 28.52
CA ASP A 308 20.33 -20.36 27.12
C ASP A 308 19.03 -19.57 27.00
N VAL A 309 19.14 -18.33 26.52
CA VAL A 309 17.98 -17.41 26.35
C VAL A 309 17.69 -17.27 24.87
N LYS A 310 16.47 -17.64 24.49
CA LYS A 310 15.94 -17.47 23.14
C LYS A 310 14.82 -16.43 23.17
N ILE A 311 14.99 -15.37 22.41
CA ILE A 311 14.03 -14.28 22.23
C ILE A 311 13.41 -14.42 20.85
N GLN A 312 12.07 -14.27 20.74
CA GLN A 312 11.35 -14.34 19.48
C GLN A 312 10.34 -13.20 19.38
N ALA A 313 10.32 -12.52 18.24
CA ALA A 313 9.19 -11.68 17.86
C ALA A 313 8.10 -12.58 17.26
N VAL A 314 6.90 -12.55 17.83
CA VAL A 314 5.81 -13.50 17.52
C VAL A 314 4.56 -12.71 17.19
N ASN A 315 3.90 -13.03 16.09
CA ASN A 315 2.64 -12.40 15.75
C ASN A 315 1.44 -12.96 16.54
N LYS A 316 0.25 -12.44 16.32
CA LYS A 316 -0.97 -12.89 17.02
C LYS A 316 -1.36 -14.35 16.73
N GLU A 317 -0.93 -14.88 15.59
CA GLU A 317 -1.11 -16.27 15.20
C GLU A 317 -0.06 -17.21 15.82
N ASN A 318 0.84 -16.69 16.68
CA ASN A 318 1.98 -17.37 17.28
C ASN A 318 3.02 -17.86 16.26
N ILE A 319 3.17 -17.15 15.15
CA ILE A 319 4.22 -17.38 14.17
C ILE A 319 5.42 -16.52 14.57
N ALA A 320 6.59 -17.15 14.74
CA ALA A 320 7.82 -16.41 14.98
C ALA A 320 8.29 -15.74 13.68
N LEU A 321 8.44 -14.43 13.70
CA LEU A 321 8.88 -13.61 12.57
C LEU A 321 10.40 -13.42 12.60
N ASP A 322 10.96 -13.23 13.80
CA ASP A 322 12.41 -13.15 14.00
C ASP A 322 12.82 -13.76 15.33
N LYS A 323 14.13 -14.04 15.48
CA LYS A 323 14.68 -14.67 16.68
C LYS A 323 16.09 -14.15 17.00
N TYR A 324 16.39 -14.08 18.28
CA TYR A 324 17.70 -13.78 18.82
C TYR A 324 18.04 -14.78 19.93
N GLU A 325 19.31 -15.24 20.01
CA GLU A 325 19.75 -16.22 21.00
C GLU A 325 20.99 -15.70 21.71
N THR A 326 20.99 -15.80 23.05
CA THR A 326 22.10 -15.38 23.89
C THR A 326 22.25 -16.28 25.11
N VAL A 327 23.27 -16.02 25.93
CA VAL A 327 23.53 -16.77 27.16
C VAL A 327 23.53 -15.79 28.33
N LEU A 328 22.71 -16.09 29.32
CA LEU A 328 22.65 -15.36 30.60
C LEU A 328 23.36 -16.17 31.71
N ARG A 329 24.21 -15.51 32.48
CA ARG A 329 24.82 -16.09 33.66
C ARG A 329 24.41 -15.30 34.90
N ILE A 330 23.66 -15.94 35.79
CA ILE A 330 23.25 -15.39 37.09
C ILE A 330 24.17 -16.00 38.13
N PRO A 331 25.01 -15.17 38.83
CA PRO A 331 25.91 -15.65 39.85
C PRO A 331 25.15 -16.24 41.04
N GLU A 332 25.75 -17.20 41.72
CA GLU A 332 25.26 -17.63 43.04
C GLU A 332 25.46 -16.49 44.02
N ASP A 333 24.40 -16.12 44.76
CA ASP A 333 24.55 -15.25 45.91
C ASP A 333 25.53 -15.91 46.90
N ILE A 334 26.76 -15.46 46.94
CA ILE A 334 27.71 -15.87 48.00
C ILE A 334 27.14 -15.26 49.26
N ALA A 335 26.42 -16.08 50.03
CA ALA A 335 26.05 -15.70 51.38
C ALA A 335 27.37 -15.26 52.08
N VAL A 336 27.53 -13.95 52.26
CA VAL A 336 28.61 -13.44 53.05
C VAL A 336 28.41 -14.04 54.43
N SER A 337 29.18 -15.12 54.71
CA SER A 337 29.25 -15.70 56.03
C SER A 337 29.67 -14.58 56.97
N GLU A 338 28.74 -14.07 57.76
CA GLU A 338 29.01 -13.14 58.81
C GLU A 338 30.03 -13.82 59.72
N THR A 339 31.29 -13.48 59.55
CA THR A 339 32.31 -13.80 60.51
C THR A 339 31.88 -13.16 61.84
N PRO A 340 31.71 -13.96 62.95
CA PRO A 340 31.23 -13.38 64.19
C PRO A 340 32.12 -12.21 64.59
N ALA A 341 31.51 -11.04 64.70
CA ALA A 341 32.16 -9.80 65.06
C ALA A 341 32.83 -9.95 66.39
N ALA A 342 34.17 -9.91 66.42
CA ALA A 342 34.98 -9.58 67.62
C ALA A 342 34.53 -8.21 68.12
N ASN A 343 34.02 -8.17 69.33
CA ASN A 343 33.67 -6.93 70.04
C ASN A 343 34.81 -5.92 70.02
N ASN A 344 34.65 -4.86 69.25
CA ASN A 344 35.38 -3.62 69.42
C ASN A 344 34.46 -2.42 69.26
N THR A 345 34.46 -1.58 70.27
CA THR A 345 33.71 -0.37 70.57
C THR A 345 33.60 0.62 69.38
N PRO A 346 32.50 1.33 69.17
CA PRO A 346 32.29 2.18 68.04
C PRO A 346 33.02 3.50 68.11
N THR A 347 33.82 3.85 67.12
CA THR A 347 34.18 5.23 66.83
C THR A 347 33.35 5.78 65.71
N LEU A 348 32.55 6.76 66.04
CA LEU A 348 31.66 7.50 65.19
C LEU A 348 32.42 8.40 64.23
N THR A 349 32.46 8.14 62.92
CA THR A 349 32.75 9.19 61.94
C THR A 349 32.30 8.79 60.57
N GLY A 350 31.41 9.63 60.00
CA GLY A 350 31.33 9.89 58.55
C GLY A 350 30.18 9.33 57.75
N TYR A 351 28.97 9.80 57.95
CA TYR A 351 27.90 9.74 56.93
C TYR A 351 28.18 10.80 55.86
N THR A 352 28.69 10.40 54.70
CA THR A 352 28.52 11.18 53.44
C THR A 352 28.91 10.25 52.27
N GLY A 353 27.94 9.71 51.56
CA GLY A 353 28.24 8.92 50.35
C GLY A 353 27.08 8.39 49.55
N PHE A 354 25.85 8.41 50.05
CA PHE A 354 24.75 7.73 49.31
C PHE A 354 23.69 8.65 48.67
N THR A 355 23.89 9.99 48.66
CA THR A 355 22.94 10.92 48.03
C THR A 355 23.35 11.42 46.65
N ALA A 356 24.51 11.01 46.10
CA ALA A 356 25.00 11.51 44.81
C ALA A 356 24.54 10.69 43.60
N ILE A 357 24.16 9.42 43.74
CA ILE A 357 23.84 8.55 42.59
C ILE A 357 22.37 8.72 42.13
N ALA A 358 21.43 8.98 43.04
CA ALA A 358 20.02 9.20 42.69
C ALA A 358 19.75 10.49 41.88
N ILE A 359 20.64 11.50 41.96
CA ILE A 359 20.45 12.79 41.24
C ILE A 359 20.94 12.68 39.79
N VAL A 360 21.88 11.81 39.46
CA VAL A 360 22.40 11.67 38.08
C VAL A 360 21.38 10.99 37.17
N ILE A 361 20.61 10.02 37.66
CA ILE A 361 19.58 9.31 36.87
C ILE A 361 18.41 10.24 36.53
N VAL A 362 17.95 11.11 37.46
CA VAL A 362 16.88 12.06 37.21
C VAL A 362 17.27 13.15 36.20
N VAL A 363 18.55 13.56 36.18
CA VAL A 363 19.06 14.58 35.25
C VAL A 363 19.16 14.02 33.82
N ILE A 364 19.51 12.76 33.63
CA ILE A 364 19.63 12.12 32.32
C ILE A 364 18.22 11.97 31.68
N VAL A 365 17.22 11.60 32.47
CA VAL A 365 15.81 11.48 31.96
C VAL A 365 15.24 12.85 31.61
N LEU A 366 15.55 13.92 32.34
CA LEU A 366 15.07 15.27 32.04
C LEU A 366 15.77 15.91 30.81
N ILE A 367 17.02 15.55 30.52
CA ILE A 367 17.74 16.06 29.35
C ILE A 367 17.24 15.37 28.06
N ARG A 368 16.88 14.07 28.10
CA ARG A 368 16.30 13.38 26.95
C ARG A 368 14.90 13.92 26.57
N LYS A 369 14.08 14.32 27.57
CA LYS A 369 12.74 14.88 27.31
C LYS A 369 12.74 16.29 26.69
N LYS A 370 13.87 17.01 26.71
CA LYS A 370 14.01 18.38 26.18
C LYS A 370 14.62 18.44 24.77
N ARG A 371 15.02 17.30 24.16
CA ARG A 371 15.58 17.20 22.80
C ARG A 371 14.64 16.56 21.78
N GLY A 372 13.39 16.29 22.15
CA GLY A 372 12.34 15.80 21.26
C GLY A 372 11.35 16.93 20.98
N VAL A 373 11.75 17.90 20.14
CA VAL A 373 10.89 18.79 19.35
C VAL A 373 11.50 18.83 17.96
#